data_0a2fa0ca7c87b4e9a1309f5aca41c25d
#
_entry.id   0a2fa0ca7c87b4e9a1309f5aca41c25d
#
_cell.length_a   1.000
_cell.length_b   1.000
_cell.length_c   1.000
_cell.angle_alpha   90.00
_cell.angle_beta   90.00
_cell.angle_gamma   90.00
#
_symmetry.space_group_name_H-M   'P 1'
#
loop_
_entity.id
_entity.type
_entity.pdbx_description
1 polymer ?
#
loop_
_entity_poly.entity_id
_entity_poly.type
_entity_poly.pdbx_seq_one_letter_code
_entity_poly.pdbx_strand_id
1 'polypeptide(L)'
;MFAHRGASGVLPEHTLAAYEQALADGADGVECDVRLTRDGHLVCLHDRRLDRTSNGRGLVSEHTLAELERLDFGSWRGTGPARVLTLDRLLHTVRDAGRPVRVLIETKHPNRYGGLVERRLVELLRRHRLVDPADGAPVQVTVMSFSPLALRRVRRWVPALPTVQLVDLLLPRTRLGRLPFGTRIAGPSIRLLRSRPNVLSTLREAGHQVYVWTVNCPTDLALVRRMGVDGVITDYPAETLAALDRG
;
A
#
# COMPACT_ATOMS: atom_id res chain seq x y z
N MET A 1 12.05 3.52 -2.07
CA MET A 1 11.17 2.88 -3.07
C MET A 1 10.32 1.81 -2.38
N PHE A 2 9.05 1.65 -2.79
CA PHE A 2 8.10 0.67 -2.24
C PHE A 2 7.62 -0.26 -3.34
N ALA A 3 7.58 -1.57 -3.04
CA ALA A 3 7.07 -2.60 -3.95
C ALA A 3 5.53 -2.66 -3.83
N HIS A 4 4.82 -2.28 -4.89
CA HIS A 4 3.36 -2.22 -4.99
C HIS A 4 2.76 -3.62 -5.02
N ARG A 5 2.10 -4.04 -3.96
CA ARG A 5 1.55 -5.40 -3.79
C ARG A 5 2.62 -6.50 -3.88
N GLY A 6 3.85 -6.20 -3.42
CA GLY A 6 5.04 -7.02 -3.65
C GLY A 6 5.68 -6.77 -5.02
N ALA A 7 6.48 -7.68 -5.51
CA ALA A 7 7.04 -7.68 -6.88
C ALA A 7 5.96 -8.08 -7.91
N SER A 8 4.85 -7.32 -7.95
CA SER A 8 3.63 -7.66 -8.67
C SER A 8 3.77 -7.58 -10.20
N GLY A 9 4.83 -6.95 -10.70
CA GLY A 9 5.19 -6.96 -12.10
C GLY A 9 5.61 -8.34 -12.62
N VAL A 10 6.14 -9.20 -11.76
CA VAL A 10 6.69 -10.52 -12.11
C VAL A 10 5.98 -11.69 -11.42
N LEU A 11 5.39 -11.48 -10.25
CA LEU A 11 4.67 -12.49 -9.47
C LEU A 11 3.20 -12.08 -9.23
N PRO A 12 2.28 -13.01 -8.90
CA PRO A 12 0.91 -12.66 -8.58
C PRO A 12 0.84 -11.67 -7.41
N GLU A 13 0.14 -10.57 -7.63
CA GLU A 13 -0.02 -9.51 -6.63
C GLU A 13 -0.55 -10.07 -5.29
N HIS A 14 -0.10 -9.51 -4.18
CA HIS A 14 -0.53 -9.86 -2.83
C HIS A 14 -0.28 -11.31 -2.40
N THR A 15 0.56 -12.06 -3.10
CA THR A 15 1.02 -13.37 -2.63
C THR A 15 2.24 -13.24 -1.72
N LEU A 16 2.45 -14.21 -0.84
CA LEU A 16 3.65 -14.24 0.01
C LEU A 16 4.92 -14.18 -0.83
N ALA A 17 4.98 -14.98 -1.91
CA ALA A 17 6.13 -15.02 -2.83
C ALA A 17 6.44 -13.66 -3.46
N ALA A 18 5.41 -12.86 -3.82
CA ALA A 18 5.63 -11.52 -4.36
C ALA A 18 6.27 -10.57 -3.34
N TYR A 19 5.94 -10.69 -2.06
CA TYR A 19 6.56 -9.88 -1.01
C TYR A 19 7.96 -10.38 -0.65
N GLU A 20 8.17 -11.68 -0.55
CA GLU A 20 9.50 -12.27 -0.33
C GLU A 20 10.46 -11.87 -1.45
N GLN A 21 10.00 -11.91 -2.71
CA GLN A 21 10.78 -11.43 -3.86
C GLN A 21 11.11 -9.94 -3.74
N ALA A 22 10.13 -9.10 -3.42
CA ALA A 22 10.37 -7.66 -3.26
C ALA A 22 11.38 -7.35 -2.14
N LEU A 23 11.35 -8.12 -1.05
CA LEU A 23 12.33 -8.00 0.03
C LEU A 23 13.72 -8.46 -0.40
N ALA A 24 13.81 -9.56 -1.16
CA ALA A 24 15.06 -10.09 -1.73
C ALA A 24 15.65 -9.14 -2.78
N ASP A 25 14.83 -8.47 -3.58
CA ASP A 25 15.24 -7.42 -4.52
C ASP A 25 15.80 -6.17 -3.82
N GLY A 26 15.66 -6.05 -2.48
CA GLY A 26 16.18 -4.93 -1.71
C GLY A 26 15.22 -3.74 -1.57
N ALA A 27 13.92 -3.90 -1.84
CA ALA A 27 12.94 -2.82 -1.68
C ALA A 27 13.00 -2.19 -0.27
N ASP A 28 13.07 -0.85 -0.15
CA ASP A 28 13.06 -0.15 1.15
C ASP A 28 11.75 -0.35 1.92
N GLY A 29 10.71 -0.73 1.20
CA GLY A 29 9.42 -1.01 1.79
C GLY A 29 8.51 -1.75 0.82
N VAL A 30 7.39 -2.19 1.35
CA VAL A 30 6.32 -2.86 0.59
C VAL A 30 5.01 -2.11 0.78
N GLU A 31 4.15 -2.22 -0.22
CA GLU A 31 2.79 -1.68 -0.16
C GLU A 31 1.80 -2.83 -0.25
N CYS A 32 0.69 -2.73 0.49
CA CYS A 32 -0.40 -3.70 0.44
C CYS A 32 -1.77 -3.05 0.59
N ASP A 33 -2.75 -3.65 -0.10
CA ASP A 33 -4.18 -3.34 0.03
C ASP A 33 -4.85 -4.28 1.04
N VAL A 34 -5.62 -3.76 1.97
CA VAL A 34 -6.32 -4.63 2.93
C VAL A 34 -7.82 -4.57 2.79
N ARG A 35 -8.44 -5.76 2.88
CA ARG A 35 -9.88 -5.97 2.97
C ARG A 35 -10.23 -6.87 4.14
N LEU A 36 -11.47 -6.74 4.60
CA LEU A 36 -11.97 -7.49 5.73
C LEU A 36 -12.82 -8.66 5.25
N THR A 37 -12.54 -9.87 5.75
CA THR A 37 -13.37 -11.07 5.57
C THR A 37 -14.66 -10.96 6.38
N ARG A 38 -15.61 -11.89 6.15
CA ARG A 38 -16.87 -11.97 6.89
C ARG A 38 -16.66 -12.17 8.40
N ASP A 39 -15.65 -12.93 8.77
CA ASP A 39 -15.27 -13.24 10.15
C ASP A 39 -14.20 -12.30 10.75
N GLY A 40 -13.89 -11.20 10.05
CA GLY A 40 -13.13 -10.08 10.60
C GLY A 40 -11.61 -10.18 10.51
N HIS A 41 -11.07 -11.01 9.61
CA HIS A 41 -9.64 -11.06 9.30
C HIS A 41 -9.27 -10.05 8.21
N LEU A 42 -8.09 -9.44 8.33
CA LEU A 42 -7.53 -8.57 7.29
C LEU A 42 -6.71 -9.41 6.32
N VAL A 43 -7.13 -9.42 5.05
CA VAL A 43 -6.44 -10.11 3.94
C VAL A 43 -5.90 -9.10 2.94
N CYS A 44 -4.76 -9.42 2.33
CA CYS A 44 -4.12 -8.61 1.31
C CYS A 44 -4.79 -8.85 -0.04
N LEU A 45 -5.72 -7.99 -0.44
CA LEU A 45 -6.47 -8.06 -1.70
C LEU A 45 -6.88 -6.68 -2.17
N HIS A 46 -6.63 -6.38 -3.46
CA HIS A 46 -7.02 -5.10 -4.04
C HIS A 46 -8.51 -5.02 -4.32
N ASP A 47 -9.07 -5.99 -5.04
CA ASP A 47 -10.43 -5.95 -5.51
C ASP A 47 -11.45 -6.30 -4.42
N ARG A 48 -12.68 -5.80 -4.55
CA ARG A 48 -13.79 -6.22 -3.69
C ARG A 48 -14.21 -7.66 -3.95
N ARG A 49 -13.96 -8.14 -5.17
CA ARG A 49 -14.35 -9.47 -5.65
C ARG A 49 -13.11 -10.33 -5.84
N LEU A 50 -13.31 -11.63 -5.70
CA LEU A 50 -12.28 -12.66 -5.84
C LEU A 50 -11.92 -12.98 -7.29
N ASP A 51 -12.79 -12.62 -8.22
CA ASP A 51 -12.89 -13.14 -9.58
C ASP A 51 -11.64 -12.90 -10.45
N ARG A 52 -10.88 -11.82 -10.23
CA ARG A 52 -9.71 -11.46 -11.05
C ARG A 52 -8.44 -12.20 -10.63
N THR A 53 -8.21 -12.32 -9.34
CA THR A 53 -6.93 -12.79 -8.79
C THR A 53 -7.03 -14.11 -8.04
N SER A 54 -8.15 -14.83 -8.22
CA SER A 54 -8.30 -16.17 -7.65
C SER A 54 -9.23 -17.05 -8.50
N ASN A 55 -9.27 -18.34 -8.19
CA ASN A 55 -10.27 -19.26 -8.74
C ASN A 55 -11.63 -19.17 -8.02
N GLY A 56 -11.75 -18.30 -7.00
CA GLY A 56 -12.99 -18.01 -6.29
C GLY A 56 -13.86 -16.97 -7.00
N ARG A 57 -15.09 -16.79 -6.51
CA ARG A 57 -16.06 -15.80 -7.00
C ARG A 57 -16.75 -15.10 -5.86
N GLY A 58 -17.29 -13.92 -6.13
CA GLY A 58 -18.07 -13.16 -5.16
C GLY A 58 -17.25 -12.14 -4.36
N LEU A 59 -17.85 -11.58 -3.32
CA LEU A 59 -17.24 -10.53 -2.53
C LEU A 59 -16.33 -11.11 -1.43
N VAL A 60 -15.14 -10.57 -1.26
CA VAL A 60 -14.24 -10.92 -0.13
C VAL A 60 -14.98 -10.87 1.22
N SER A 61 -15.83 -9.86 1.41
CA SER A 61 -16.59 -9.67 2.65
C SER A 61 -17.72 -10.70 2.88
N GLU A 62 -17.98 -11.58 1.95
CA GLU A 62 -18.97 -12.67 2.09
C GLU A 62 -18.31 -14.01 2.46
N HIS A 63 -16.98 -14.07 2.45
CA HIS A 63 -16.21 -15.27 2.76
C HIS A 63 -15.50 -15.14 4.11
N THR A 64 -15.40 -16.24 4.84
CA THR A 64 -14.51 -16.39 6.00
C THR A 64 -13.08 -16.59 5.54
N LEU A 65 -12.11 -16.39 6.45
CA LEU A 65 -10.71 -16.69 6.14
C LEU A 65 -10.52 -18.15 5.73
N ALA A 66 -11.15 -19.10 6.44
CA ALA A 66 -11.06 -20.53 6.14
C ALA A 66 -11.62 -20.91 4.74
N GLU A 67 -12.63 -20.19 4.26
CA GLU A 67 -13.12 -20.34 2.89
C GLU A 67 -12.14 -19.80 1.87
N LEU A 68 -11.51 -18.63 2.13
CA LEU A 68 -10.50 -18.05 1.25
C LEU A 68 -9.21 -18.87 1.19
N GLU A 69 -8.80 -19.51 2.28
CA GLU A 69 -7.59 -20.37 2.34
C GLU A 69 -7.68 -21.63 1.45
N ARG A 70 -8.90 -22.01 1.03
CA ARG A 70 -9.12 -23.12 0.08
C ARG A 70 -9.00 -22.70 -1.37
N LEU A 71 -8.94 -21.39 -1.64
CA LEU A 71 -8.84 -20.85 -2.99
C LEU A 71 -7.38 -20.68 -3.40
N ASP A 72 -7.19 -20.59 -4.71
CA ASP A 72 -5.89 -20.34 -5.33
C ASP A 72 -5.81 -18.88 -5.83
N PHE A 73 -4.82 -18.16 -5.34
CA PHE A 73 -4.53 -16.77 -5.68
C PHE A 73 -3.29 -16.59 -6.54
N GLY A 74 -2.69 -17.67 -7.04
CA GLY A 74 -1.45 -17.64 -7.83
C GLY A 74 -1.59 -18.04 -9.28
N SER A 75 -2.32 -19.13 -9.54
CA SER A 75 -2.35 -19.76 -10.89
C SER A 75 -2.94 -18.89 -12.00
N TRP A 76 -3.70 -17.85 -11.67
CA TRP A 76 -4.22 -16.89 -12.66
C TRP A 76 -3.12 -16.18 -13.48
N ARG A 77 -1.89 -16.13 -12.92
CA ARG A 77 -0.71 -15.54 -13.58
C ARG A 77 0.26 -16.59 -14.17
N GLY A 78 -0.05 -17.86 -14.06
CA GLY A 78 0.78 -18.94 -14.58
C GLY A 78 2.01 -19.32 -13.73
N THR A 79 2.09 -18.83 -12.50
CA THR A 79 3.24 -19.05 -11.59
C THR A 79 3.01 -20.17 -10.54
N GLY A 80 1.92 -20.91 -10.67
CA GLY A 80 1.51 -21.94 -9.72
C GLY A 80 0.59 -21.42 -8.60
N PRO A 81 0.08 -22.34 -7.75
CA PRO A 81 -0.92 -22.01 -6.75
C PRO A 81 -0.33 -21.17 -5.61
N ALA A 82 -1.12 -20.24 -5.08
CA ALA A 82 -0.79 -19.46 -3.89
C ALA A 82 -2.01 -19.34 -2.97
N ARG A 83 -1.79 -19.31 -1.66
CA ARG A 83 -2.83 -19.07 -0.67
C ARG A 83 -3.09 -17.57 -0.49
N VAL A 84 -4.28 -17.25 -0.01
CA VAL A 84 -4.58 -15.88 0.44
C VAL A 84 -3.60 -15.46 1.52
N LEU A 85 -3.08 -14.24 1.39
CA LEU A 85 -2.16 -13.68 2.38
C LEU A 85 -2.93 -12.81 3.38
N THR A 86 -2.79 -13.10 4.67
CA THR A 86 -3.29 -12.20 5.72
C THR A 86 -2.29 -11.09 5.99
N LEU A 87 -2.77 -9.92 6.41
CA LEU A 87 -1.89 -8.83 6.85
C LEU A 87 -1.01 -9.24 8.04
N ASP A 88 -1.54 -10.07 8.95
CA ASP A 88 -0.79 -10.61 10.07
C ASP A 88 0.45 -11.38 9.59
N ARG A 89 0.29 -12.29 8.63
CA ARG A 89 1.40 -13.06 8.03
C ARG A 89 2.40 -12.14 7.31
N LEU A 90 1.91 -11.14 6.56
CA LEU A 90 2.79 -10.17 5.90
C LEU A 90 3.65 -9.40 6.92
N LEU A 91 3.07 -8.94 8.02
CA LEU A 91 3.83 -8.22 9.06
C LEU A 91 4.90 -9.09 9.71
N HIS A 92 4.65 -10.40 9.90
CA HIS A 92 5.68 -11.35 10.33
C HIS A 92 6.80 -11.46 9.30
N THR A 93 6.47 -11.70 8.02
CA THR A 93 7.46 -11.80 6.93
C THR A 93 8.35 -10.57 6.84
N VAL A 94 7.76 -9.37 6.94
CA VAL A 94 8.53 -8.11 6.89
C VAL A 94 9.44 -7.96 8.12
N ARG A 95 9.00 -8.38 9.31
CA ARG A 95 9.82 -8.36 10.53
C ARG A 95 11.03 -9.28 10.41
N ASP A 96 10.85 -10.43 9.76
CA ASP A 96 11.89 -11.45 9.60
C ASP A 96 12.88 -11.13 8.46
N ALA A 97 12.74 -9.98 7.79
CA ALA A 97 13.59 -9.57 6.68
C ALA A 97 15.05 -9.24 7.07
N GLY A 98 15.37 -9.18 8.36
CA GLY A 98 16.75 -8.92 8.86
C GLY A 98 17.26 -7.50 8.63
N ARG A 99 16.44 -6.57 8.15
CA ARG A 99 16.74 -5.16 7.91
C ARG A 99 15.52 -4.28 8.15
N PRO A 100 15.68 -2.96 8.30
CA PRO A 100 14.54 -2.05 8.38
C PRO A 100 13.70 -2.08 7.09
N VAL A 101 12.38 -2.23 7.24
CA VAL A 101 11.42 -2.21 6.13
C VAL A 101 10.22 -1.33 6.47
N ARG A 102 9.81 -0.51 5.53
CA ARG A 102 8.59 0.29 5.63
C ARG A 102 7.41 -0.44 5.02
N VAL A 103 6.24 -0.35 5.64
CA VAL A 103 5.00 -0.96 5.12
C VAL A 103 3.95 0.13 4.91
N LEU A 104 3.53 0.29 3.65
CA LEU A 104 2.38 1.11 3.30
C LEU A 104 1.15 0.21 3.25
N ILE A 105 0.13 0.52 4.06
CA ILE A 105 -1.10 -0.29 4.14
C ILE A 105 -2.28 0.54 3.68
N GLU A 106 -2.84 0.21 2.51
CA GLU A 106 -4.05 0.86 2.01
C GLU A 106 -5.31 0.20 2.59
N THR A 107 -6.14 0.97 3.29
CA THR A 107 -7.50 0.55 3.63
C THR A 107 -8.44 0.84 2.47
N LYS A 108 -8.97 -0.23 1.85
CA LYS A 108 -9.80 -0.13 0.64
C LYS A 108 -11.22 0.32 0.94
N HIS A 109 -11.66 1.35 0.23
CA HIS A 109 -13.01 1.88 0.29
C HIS A 109 -13.64 2.02 -1.12
N PRO A 110 -14.99 1.97 -1.27
CA PRO A 110 -15.98 1.69 -0.21
C PRO A 110 -15.94 0.22 0.24
N ASN A 111 -16.36 -0.01 1.49
CA ASN A 111 -16.57 -1.35 2.03
C ASN A 111 -17.90 -1.43 2.81
N ARG A 112 -18.42 -2.65 3.06
CA ARG A 112 -19.70 -2.83 3.77
C ARG A 112 -19.62 -2.61 5.28
N TYR A 113 -18.41 -2.55 5.83
CA TYR A 113 -18.16 -2.56 7.27
C TYR A 113 -17.90 -1.18 7.87
N GLY A 114 -18.00 -0.11 7.07
CA GLY A 114 -17.72 1.25 7.53
C GLY A 114 -16.31 1.36 8.12
N GLY A 115 -16.19 1.80 9.37
CA GLY A 115 -14.90 1.98 10.06
C GLY A 115 -14.31 0.72 10.70
N LEU A 116 -14.90 -0.45 10.50
CA LEU A 116 -14.41 -1.70 11.12
C LEU A 116 -13.06 -2.12 10.55
N VAL A 117 -12.80 -1.84 9.26
CA VAL A 117 -11.51 -2.16 8.62
C VAL A 117 -10.38 -1.44 9.35
N GLU A 118 -10.51 -0.13 9.58
CA GLU A 118 -9.52 0.67 10.28
C GLU A 118 -9.38 0.25 11.75
N ARG A 119 -10.49 -0.12 12.41
CA ARG A 119 -10.44 -0.63 13.79
C ARG A 119 -9.64 -1.92 13.86
N ARG A 120 -9.93 -2.89 13.02
CA ARG A 120 -9.18 -4.16 12.95
C ARG A 120 -7.72 -3.96 12.58
N LEU A 121 -7.44 -3.01 11.69
CA LEU A 121 -6.07 -2.63 11.37
C LEU A 121 -5.33 -2.11 12.62
N VAL A 122 -5.90 -1.14 13.32
CA VAL A 122 -5.27 -0.58 14.53
C VAL A 122 -5.11 -1.63 15.63
N GLU A 123 -6.09 -2.52 15.83
CA GLU A 123 -6.00 -3.64 16.76
C GLU A 123 -4.85 -4.58 16.40
N LEU A 124 -4.69 -4.92 15.12
CA LEU A 124 -3.59 -5.74 14.63
C LEU A 124 -2.23 -5.06 14.84
N LEU A 125 -2.10 -3.79 14.44
CA LEU A 125 -0.86 -3.03 14.61
C LEU A 125 -0.45 -2.89 16.09
N ARG A 126 -1.42 -2.75 17.01
CA ARG A 126 -1.14 -2.76 18.46
C ARG A 126 -0.59 -4.10 18.93
N ARG A 127 -1.15 -5.23 18.47
CA ARG A 127 -0.61 -6.57 18.79
C ARG A 127 0.83 -6.73 18.32
N HIS A 128 1.16 -6.18 17.15
CA HIS A 128 2.52 -6.17 16.61
C HIS A 128 3.43 -5.08 17.19
N ARG A 129 2.93 -4.19 18.06
CA ARG A 129 3.65 -3.02 18.62
C ARG A 129 4.14 -2.04 17.55
N LEU A 130 3.32 -1.82 16.50
CA LEU A 130 3.64 -1.00 15.33
C LEU A 130 2.86 0.33 15.30
N VAL A 131 2.20 0.72 16.38
CA VAL A 131 1.39 1.95 16.46
C VAL A 131 2.20 3.17 16.92
N ASP A 132 3.33 2.94 17.57
CA ASP A 132 4.26 3.95 18.04
C ASP A 132 5.69 3.43 17.85
N PRO A 133 6.15 3.36 16.60
CA PRO A 133 7.49 2.86 16.31
C PRO A 133 8.52 3.85 16.82
N ALA A 134 9.47 3.37 17.63
CA ALA A 134 10.66 4.12 17.96
C ALA A 134 11.48 4.40 16.68
N ASP A 135 12.24 5.48 16.68
CA ASP A 135 13.20 5.75 15.60
C ASP A 135 14.15 4.54 15.46
N GLY A 136 14.33 4.07 14.21
CA GLY A 136 15.13 2.88 13.92
C GLY A 136 14.41 1.54 14.13
N ALA A 137 13.10 1.54 14.40
CA ALA A 137 12.33 0.29 14.49
C ALA A 137 12.46 -0.53 13.19
N PRO A 138 12.59 -1.87 13.29
CA PRO A 138 12.80 -2.73 12.12
C PRO A 138 11.61 -2.72 11.16
N VAL A 139 10.41 -2.37 11.62
CA VAL A 139 9.22 -2.21 10.80
C VAL A 139 8.56 -0.88 11.11
N GLN A 140 8.35 -0.07 10.07
CA GLN A 140 7.63 1.19 10.17
C GLN A 140 6.38 1.14 9.29
N VAL A 141 5.22 1.43 9.87
CA VAL A 141 3.93 1.39 9.17
C VAL A 141 3.43 2.79 8.85
N THR A 142 2.90 2.95 7.65
CA THR A 142 2.15 4.12 7.21
C THR A 142 0.82 3.66 6.61
N VAL A 143 -0.29 4.25 7.03
CA VAL A 143 -1.63 3.90 6.52
C VAL A 143 -2.01 4.80 5.36
N MET A 144 -2.48 4.21 4.26
CA MET A 144 -2.92 4.93 3.07
C MET A 144 -4.41 4.74 2.84
N SER A 145 -5.06 5.70 2.22
CA SER A 145 -6.43 5.54 1.72
C SER A 145 -6.82 6.64 0.74
N PHE A 146 -7.71 6.32 -0.21
CA PHE A 146 -8.48 7.32 -0.96
C PHE A 146 -9.57 7.95 -0.10
N SER A 147 -10.01 7.29 0.97
CA SER A 147 -11.04 7.80 1.87
C SER A 147 -10.45 8.71 2.96
N PRO A 148 -10.72 10.03 2.91
CA PRO A 148 -10.27 10.92 3.99
C PRO A 148 -10.83 10.54 5.37
N LEU A 149 -12.04 9.96 5.41
CA LEU A 149 -12.66 9.53 6.66
C LEU A 149 -11.99 8.30 7.26
N ALA A 150 -11.42 7.41 6.43
CA ALA A 150 -10.59 6.30 6.89
C ALA A 150 -9.35 6.82 7.62
N LEU A 151 -8.62 7.74 7.01
CA LEU A 151 -7.42 8.37 7.60
C LEU A 151 -7.77 9.14 8.88
N ARG A 152 -8.90 9.87 8.89
CA ARG A 152 -9.38 10.54 10.11
C ARG A 152 -9.61 9.57 11.27
N ARG A 153 -10.20 8.38 11.00
CA ARG A 153 -10.42 7.35 12.05
C ARG A 153 -9.11 6.83 12.60
N VAL A 154 -8.17 6.45 11.71
CA VAL A 154 -6.84 5.98 12.11
C VAL A 154 -6.13 7.02 12.98
N ARG A 155 -6.04 8.26 12.52
CA ARG A 155 -5.38 9.35 13.26
C ARG A 155 -6.05 9.68 14.60
N ARG A 156 -7.38 9.52 14.70
CA ARG A 156 -8.09 9.70 15.97
C ARG A 156 -7.70 8.63 17.00
N TRP A 157 -7.45 7.39 16.56
CA TRP A 157 -7.12 6.28 17.48
C TRP A 157 -5.61 6.14 17.71
N VAL A 158 -4.80 6.56 16.77
CA VAL A 158 -3.33 6.52 16.80
C VAL A 158 -2.76 7.76 16.11
N PRO A 159 -2.69 8.91 16.83
CA PRO A 159 -2.22 10.19 16.24
C PRO A 159 -0.79 10.14 15.71
N ALA A 160 0.08 9.32 16.30
CA ALA A 160 1.48 9.15 15.91
C ALA A 160 1.66 8.41 14.58
N LEU A 161 0.68 7.58 14.16
CA LEU A 161 0.80 6.77 12.96
C LEU A 161 0.74 7.64 11.69
N PRO A 162 1.77 7.63 10.84
CA PRO A 162 1.78 8.40 9.60
C PRO A 162 0.65 7.95 8.66
N THR A 163 0.11 8.92 7.90
CA THR A 163 -0.97 8.64 6.94
C THR A 163 -0.70 9.28 5.59
N VAL A 164 -1.07 8.59 4.50
CA VAL A 164 -1.00 9.06 3.12
C VAL A 164 -2.40 9.26 2.56
N GLN A 165 -2.72 10.45 2.07
CA GLN A 165 -3.91 10.69 1.28
C GLN A 165 -3.64 10.33 -0.18
N LEU A 166 -4.25 9.26 -0.68
CA LEU A 166 -4.19 8.88 -2.08
C LEU A 166 -5.06 9.82 -2.93
N VAL A 167 -4.51 10.24 -4.08
CA VAL A 167 -5.14 11.22 -4.99
C VAL A 167 -4.98 10.76 -6.43
N ASP A 168 -6.08 10.47 -7.10
CA ASP A 168 -6.12 10.18 -8.54
C ASP A 168 -6.81 11.29 -9.34
N LEU A 169 -7.68 12.06 -8.67
CA LEU A 169 -8.37 13.22 -9.24
C LEU A 169 -8.16 14.44 -8.34
N LEU A 170 -7.98 15.61 -8.98
CA LEU A 170 -7.85 16.87 -8.25
C LEU A 170 -9.20 17.33 -7.71
N LEU A 171 -9.39 17.17 -6.42
CA LEU A 171 -10.44 17.87 -5.69
C LEU A 171 -10.02 19.32 -5.41
N PRO A 172 -10.99 20.26 -5.21
CA PRO A 172 -10.67 21.67 -4.97
C PRO A 172 -9.64 21.91 -3.86
N ARG A 173 -9.73 21.15 -2.76
CA ARG A 173 -8.79 21.27 -1.63
C ARG A 173 -7.37 20.85 -2.01
N THR A 174 -7.22 19.77 -2.76
CA THR A 174 -5.90 19.27 -3.21
C THR A 174 -5.25 20.21 -4.21
N ARG A 175 -6.06 20.95 -5.01
CA ARG A 175 -5.57 22.02 -5.90
C ARG A 175 -4.90 23.15 -5.13
N LEU A 176 -5.28 23.37 -3.88
CA LEU A 176 -4.70 24.38 -2.98
C LEU A 176 -3.60 23.81 -2.07
N GLY A 177 -3.10 22.61 -2.36
CA GLY A 177 -2.09 21.95 -1.53
C GLY A 177 -2.61 21.46 -0.17
N ARG A 178 -3.91 21.45 0.09
CA ARG A 178 -4.47 21.10 1.39
C ARG A 178 -4.85 19.62 1.44
N LEU A 179 -4.23 18.88 2.36
CA LEU A 179 -4.63 17.51 2.68
C LEU A 179 -5.62 17.47 3.85
N PRO A 180 -6.55 16.50 3.85
CA PRO A 180 -7.58 16.44 4.89
C PRO A 180 -7.01 15.95 6.23
N PHE A 181 -7.62 16.42 7.33
CA PHE A 181 -7.43 15.94 8.69
C PHE A 181 -5.96 15.88 9.17
N GLY A 182 -5.12 16.80 8.75
CA GLY A 182 -3.72 16.89 9.17
C GLY A 182 -2.82 15.81 8.60
N THR A 183 -3.23 15.13 7.54
CA THR A 183 -2.36 14.24 6.74
C THR A 183 -1.20 15.05 6.18
N ARG A 184 0.02 14.49 6.25
CA ARG A 184 1.24 15.18 5.81
C ARG A 184 1.88 14.57 4.57
N ILE A 185 1.38 13.44 4.10
CA ILE A 185 1.91 12.76 2.92
C ILE A 185 0.80 12.68 1.87
N ALA A 186 1.08 13.19 0.67
CA ALA A 186 0.23 13.05 -0.49
C ALA A 186 0.66 11.84 -1.32
N GLY A 187 -0.31 11.05 -1.80
CA GLY A 187 -0.07 9.92 -2.71
C GLY A 187 -0.72 10.14 -4.08
N PRO A 188 -0.22 11.06 -4.93
CA PRO A 188 -0.78 11.24 -6.26
C PRO A 188 -0.43 10.09 -7.19
N SER A 189 -1.36 9.74 -8.11
CA SER A 189 -1.04 8.83 -9.22
C SER A 189 -0.06 9.48 -10.19
N ILE A 190 0.78 8.66 -10.83
CA ILE A 190 1.68 9.13 -11.90
C ILE A 190 0.89 9.75 -13.07
N ARG A 191 -0.30 9.23 -13.35
CA ARG A 191 -1.21 9.77 -14.36
C ARG A 191 -1.60 11.22 -14.05
N LEU A 192 -1.89 11.50 -12.78
CA LEU A 192 -2.22 12.86 -12.32
C LEU A 192 -1.02 13.80 -12.49
N LEU A 193 0.18 13.37 -12.12
CA LEU A 193 1.39 14.19 -12.26
C LEU A 193 1.78 14.43 -13.72
N ARG A 194 1.60 13.46 -14.60
CA ARG A 194 1.79 13.66 -16.05
C ARG A 194 0.86 14.73 -16.62
N SER A 195 -0.42 14.70 -16.22
CA SER A 195 -1.42 15.65 -16.71
C SER A 195 -1.36 17.01 -16.03
N ARG A 196 -0.83 17.06 -14.81
CA ARG A 196 -0.81 18.25 -13.94
C ARG A 196 0.49 18.33 -13.11
N PRO A 197 1.66 18.60 -13.72
CA PRO A 197 2.95 18.58 -13.02
C PRO A 197 3.02 19.59 -11.86
N ASN A 198 2.32 20.72 -11.96
CA ASN A 198 2.28 21.76 -10.91
C ASN A 198 1.63 21.28 -9.58
N VAL A 199 0.95 20.13 -9.58
CA VAL A 199 0.40 19.54 -8.32
C VAL A 199 1.52 19.24 -7.33
N LEU A 200 2.67 18.80 -7.82
CA LEU A 200 3.79 18.47 -6.94
C LEU A 200 4.34 19.72 -6.23
N SER A 201 4.60 20.82 -6.97
CA SER A 201 5.08 22.06 -6.37
C SER A 201 4.09 22.59 -5.34
N THR A 202 2.80 22.62 -5.68
CA THR A 202 1.74 23.05 -4.76
C THR A 202 1.71 22.23 -3.46
N LEU A 203 1.87 20.89 -3.55
CA LEU A 203 1.91 20.04 -2.37
C LEU A 203 3.17 20.28 -1.53
N ARG A 204 4.30 20.46 -2.16
CA ARG A 204 5.56 20.72 -1.47
C ARG A 204 5.63 22.10 -0.82
N GLU A 205 5.15 23.13 -1.49
CA GLU A 205 5.03 24.48 -0.93
C GLU A 205 4.14 24.48 0.33
N ALA A 206 3.13 23.57 0.37
CA ALA A 206 2.31 23.35 1.55
C ALA A 206 2.99 22.45 2.63
N GLY A 207 4.26 22.04 2.44
CA GLY A 207 5.03 21.25 3.40
C GLY A 207 4.71 19.75 3.42
N HIS A 208 4.13 19.20 2.35
CA HIS A 208 3.80 17.79 2.27
C HIS A 208 4.90 16.97 1.61
N GLN A 209 5.14 15.76 2.14
CA GLN A 209 5.85 14.71 1.41
C GLN A 209 4.97 14.15 0.30
N VAL A 210 5.59 13.61 -0.76
CA VAL A 210 4.87 13.10 -1.93
C VAL A 210 5.36 11.69 -2.30
N TYR A 211 4.45 10.71 -2.23
CA TYR A 211 4.67 9.32 -2.64
C TYR A 211 3.87 9.03 -3.90
N VAL A 212 4.55 8.67 -5.00
CA VAL A 212 3.92 8.54 -6.33
C VAL A 212 3.68 7.08 -6.69
N TRP A 213 2.49 6.76 -7.18
CA TRP A 213 2.04 5.44 -7.61
C TRP A 213 1.35 5.50 -8.97
N THR A 214 1.34 4.47 -9.84
CA THR A 214 2.29 3.39 -9.86
C THR A 214 3.33 3.70 -10.92
N VAL A 215 4.60 3.70 -10.58
CA VAL A 215 5.71 4.12 -11.46
C VAL A 215 6.36 2.87 -12.04
N ASN A 216 5.96 2.49 -13.26
CA ASN A 216 6.29 1.19 -13.85
C ASN A 216 7.12 1.27 -15.14
N CYS A 217 7.44 2.45 -15.62
CA CYS A 217 8.24 2.57 -16.82
C CYS A 217 9.40 3.58 -16.64
N PRO A 218 10.49 3.45 -17.45
CA PRO A 218 11.67 4.32 -17.33
C PRO A 218 11.36 5.81 -17.48
N THR A 219 10.40 6.16 -18.35
CA THR A 219 10.00 7.56 -18.56
C THR A 219 9.34 8.17 -17.32
N ASP A 220 8.52 7.39 -16.61
CA ASP A 220 7.90 7.82 -15.36
C ASP A 220 8.92 7.94 -14.24
N LEU A 221 9.82 6.97 -14.15
CA LEU A 221 10.89 6.99 -13.15
C LEU A 221 11.79 8.23 -13.36
N ALA A 222 12.16 8.52 -14.61
CA ALA A 222 12.91 9.73 -14.93
C ALA A 222 12.14 11.01 -14.59
N LEU A 223 10.82 11.01 -14.79
CA LEU A 223 9.96 12.15 -14.42
C LEU A 223 9.96 12.37 -12.90
N VAL A 224 9.65 11.34 -12.10
CA VAL A 224 9.56 11.48 -10.64
C VAL A 224 10.92 11.78 -9.99
N ARG A 225 12.02 11.29 -10.59
CA ARG A 225 13.40 11.66 -10.17
C ARG A 225 13.65 13.15 -10.38
N ARG A 226 13.39 13.69 -11.58
CA ARG A 226 13.54 15.15 -11.83
C ARG A 226 12.65 15.98 -10.91
N MET A 227 11.48 15.48 -10.61
CA MET A 227 10.54 16.10 -9.67
C MET A 227 11.01 15.97 -8.21
N GLY A 228 11.93 15.06 -7.88
CA GLY A 228 12.48 14.83 -6.55
C GLY A 228 11.43 14.38 -5.53
N VAL A 229 10.57 13.42 -5.86
CA VAL A 229 9.53 12.90 -4.95
C VAL A 229 10.15 12.15 -3.77
N ASP A 230 9.42 12.07 -2.65
CA ASP A 230 9.92 11.45 -1.41
C ASP A 230 9.76 9.92 -1.40
N GLY A 231 8.88 9.39 -2.26
CA GLY A 231 8.64 7.95 -2.37
C GLY A 231 8.13 7.57 -3.75
N VAL A 232 8.59 6.41 -4.22
CA VAL A 232 8.14 5.78 -5.47
C VAL A 232 7.52 4.43 -5.14
N ILE A 233 6.34 4.16 -5.66
CA ILE A 233 5.61 2.90 -5.52
C ILE A 233 5.54 2.25 -6.90
N THR A 234 6.05 1.01 -7.05
CA THR A 234 6.26 0.33 -8.33
C THR A 234 5.93 -1.16 -8.28
N ASP A 235 5.49 -1.72 -9.40
CA ASP A 235 5.29 -3.17 -9.57
C ASP A 235 6.62 -3.91 -9.85
N TYR A 236 7.68 -3.17 -10.23
CA TYR A 236 8.98 -3.70 -10.66
C TYR A 236 10.12 -3.23 -9.74
N PRO A 237 10.22 -3.76 -8.51
CA PRO A 237 11.19 -3.27 -7.52
C PRO A 237 12.65 -3.44 -7.99
N ALA A 238 13.04 -4.59 -8.54
CA ALA A 238 14.41 -4.84 -8.98
C ALA A 238 14.86 -3.88 -10.07
N GLU A 239 14.05 -3.70 -11.13
CA GLU A 239 14.35 -2.81 -12.24
C GLU A 239 14.39 -1.33 -11.80
N THR A 240 13.47 -0.96 -10.89
CA THR A 240 13.41 0.40 -10.36
C THR A 240 14.64 0.72 -9.52
N LEU A 241 15.09 -0.19 -8.66
CA LEU A 241 16.33 -0.02 -7.87
C LEU A 241 17.55 0.08 -8.78
N ALA A 242 17.71 -0.86 -9.71
CA ALA A 242 18.82 -0.84 -10.65
C ALA A 242 18.91 0.48 -11.47
N ALA A 243 17.76 1.10 -11.78
CA ALA A 243 17.70 2.38 -12.47
C ALA A 243 17.96 3.58 -11.54
N LEU A 244 17.64 3.47 -10.24
CA LEU A 244 17.95 4.51 -9.24
C LEU A 244 19.43 4.55 -8.89
N ASP A 245 20.10 3.39 -8.79
CA ASP A 245 21.52 3.26 -8.43
C ASP A 245 22.47 3.70 -9.56
N ARG A 246 22.01 3.68 -10.81
CA ARG A 246 22.82 4.07 -12.00
C ARG A 246 22.79 5.58 -12.32
N GLY A 247 22.12 6.37 -11.56
CA GLY A 247 21.93 7.80 -11.75
C GLY A 247 22.28 8.63 -10.54
#